data_4ac25e47041daeeffc9d709a52d4ce66
#
_entry.id   4ac25e47041daeeffc9d709a52d4ce66
#
_cell.length_a   1.000
_cell.length_b   1.000
_cell.length_c   1.000
_cell.angle_alpha   90.00
_cell.angle_beta   90.00
_cell.angle_gamma   90.00
#
_symmetry.space_group_name_H-M   'P 1'
#
loop_
_entity.id
_entity.type
_entity.pdbx_description
1 polymer ?
#
loop_
_entity_poly.entity_id
_entity_poly.type
_entity_poly.pdbx_seq_one_letter_code
_entity_poly.pdbx_strand_id
1 'polypeptide(L)'
;MAIGFIFNNPGQTQEQYNAAVEELNLEESLPEGLIFHAAGPTEDGWRVMEVWESQEAADAYFQGSLGQVLQNVDVSLGQPETFTVYNVIGR
;
A
#
# COMPACT_ATOMS: atom_id res chain seq x y z
N MET A 1 4.25 -17.73 -4.12
CA MET A 1 3.09 -17.52 -3.24
C MET A 1 2.84 -16.03 -3.05
N ALA A 2 1.59 -15.68 -2.87
CA ALA A 2 1.24 -14.29 -2.57
C ALA A 2 1.78 -13.88 -1.21
N ILE A 3 2.00 -12.58 -1.04
CA ILE A 3 2.50 -12.02 0.20
C ILE A 3 1.61 -10.86 0.63
N GLY A 4 1.34 -10.77 1.93
CA GLY A 4 0.57 -9.71 2.52
C GLY A 4 1.44 -8.70 3.24
N PHE A 5 1.03 -7.43 3.19
CA PHE A 5 1.70 -6.33 3.86
C PHE A 5 0.70 -5.56 4.69
N ILE A 6 1.10 -5.17 5.89
CA ILE A 6 0.32 -4.28 6.73
C ILE A 6 1.21 -3.11 7.10
N PHE A 7 0.84 -1.93 6.66
CA PHE A 7 1.55 -0.69 7.01
C PHE A 7 0.74 0.07 8.05
N ASN A 8 1.38 0.42 9.14
CA ASN A 8 0.80 1.30 10.15
C ASN A 8 1.58 2.61 10.10
N ASN A 9 0.91 3.69 9.72
CA ASN A 9 1.55 4.98 9.46
C ASN A 9 1.07 6.03 10.45
N PRO A 10 1.72 6.15 11.62
CA PRO A 10 1.35 7.18 12.61
C PRO A 10 1.46 8.57 12.00
N GLY A 11 0.44 9.39 12.25
CA GLY A 11 0.43 10.75 11.76
C GLY A 11 -0.03 10.95 10.33
N GLN A 12 -0.19 9.89 9.55
CA GLN A 12 -0.69 10.02 8.19
C GLN A 12 -2.17 10.40 8.22
N THR A 13 -2.56 11.32 7.34
CA THR A 13 -3.92 11.82 7.26
C THR A 13 -4.65 11.24 6.05
N GLN A 14 -5.98 11.33 6.08
CA GLN A 14 -6.81 10.97 4.95
C GLN A 14 -6.47 11.80 3.71
N GLU A 15 -6.15 13.07 3.89
CA GLU A 15 -5.79 13.94 2.78
C GLU A 15 -4.49 13.48 2.10
N GLN A 16 -3.49 13.11 2.89
CA GLN A 16 -2.24 12.57 2.34
C GLN A 16 -2.48 11.25 1.61
N TYR A 17 -3.32 10.38 2.18
CA TYR A 17 -3.66 9.13 1.52
C TYR A 17 -4.38 9.37 0.19
N ASN A 18 -5.38 10.25 0.19
CA ASN A 18 -6.12 10.57 -1.03
C ASN A 18 -5.22 11.17 -2.11
N ALA A 19 -4.29 12.02 -1.72
CA ALA A 19 -3.32 12.59 -2.67
C ALA A 19 -2.45 11.51 -3.32
N ALA A 20 -1.99 10.54 -2.52
CA ALA A 20 -1.19 9.44 -3.05
C ALA A 20 -2.00 8.55 -4.00
N VAL A 21 -3.22 8.21 -3.63
CA VAL A 21 -4.11 7.40 -4.47
C VAL A 21 -4.37 8.08 -5.81
N GLU A 22 -4.59 9.39 -5.79
CA GLU A 22 -4.82 10.17 -7.00
C GLU A 22 -3.59 10.20 -7.91
N GLU A 23 -2.41 10.48 -7.35
CA GLU A 23 -1.17 10.50 -8.13
C GLU A 23 -0.82 9.14 -8.71
N LEU A 24 -1.09 8.07 -7.97
CA LEU A 24 -0.84 6.70 -8.42
C LEU A 24 -1.93 6.17 -9.36
N ASN A 25 -3.06 6.87 -9.44
CA ASN A 25 -4.20 6.48 -10.27
C ASN A 25 -4.73 5.08 -9.91
N LEU A 26 -4.73 4.76 -8.62
CA LEU A 26 -5.08 3.42 -8.15
C LEU A 26 -6.53 3.02 -8.42
N GLU A 27 -7.44 3.98 -8.42
CA GLU A 27 -8.86 3.68 -8.64
C GLU A 27 -9.15 3.25 -10.08
N GLU A 28 -8.35 3.71 -11.03
CA GLU A 28 -8.54 3.38 -12.43
C GLU A 28 -7.63 2.27 -12.93
N SER A 29 -6.44 2.15 -12.35
CA SER A 29 -5.45 1.20 -12.82
C SER A 29 -4.61 0.66 -11.67
N LEU A 30 -4.81 -0.61 -11.31
CA LEU A 30 -4.03 -1.25 -10.28
C LEU A 30 -2.62 -1.56 -10.78
N PRO A 31 -1.60 -1.43 -9.91
CA PRO A 31 -0.26 -1.86 -10.26
C PRO A 31 -0.21 -3.35 -10.60
N GLU A 32 0.69 -3.71 -11.49
CA GLU A 32 0.87 -5.10 -11.86
C GLU A 32 1.27 -5.91 -10.62
N GLY A 33 0.59 -7.03 -10.41
CA GLY A 33 0.84 -7.92 -9.28
C GLY A 33 0.06 -7.60 -8.02
N LEU A 34 -0.62 -6.47 -7.94
CA LEU A 34 -1.45 -6.14 -6.78
C LEU A 34 -2.79 -6.87 -6.87
N ILE A 35 -3.08 -7.69 -5.87
CA ILE A 35 -4.32 -8.47 -5.81
C ILE A 35 -5.39 -7.71 -5.02
N PHE A 36 -5.00 -7.06 -3.93
CA PHE A 36 -5.94 -6.47 -2.99
C PHE A 36 -5.31 -5.29 -2.27
N HIS A 37 -6.08 -4.23 -2.08
CA HIS A 37 -5.67 -3.04 -1.35
C HIS A 37 -6.85 -2.54 -0.51
N ALA A 38 -6.61 -2.30 0.77
CA ALA A 38 -7.60 -1.70 1.66
C ALA A 38 -6.88 -0.74 2.61
N ALA A 39 -7.55 0.33 2.99
CA ALA A 39 -6.95 1.33 3.86
C ALA A 39 -8.02 2.02 4.70
N GLY A 40 -7.60 2.55 5.84
CA GLY A 40 -8.50 3.28 6.72
C GLY A 40 -7.79 3.95 7.87
N PRO A 41 -8.49 4.82 8.60
CA PRO A 41 -7.92 5.54 9.73
C PRO A 41 -7.74 4.64 10.96
N THR A 42 -6.74 4.98 11.76
CA THR A 42 -6.51 4.39 13.08
C THR A 42 -6.50 5.52 14.11
N GLU A 43 -6.39 5.18 15.39
CA GLU A 43 -6.36 6.21 16.43
C GLU A 43 -5.27 7.24 16.23
N ASP A 44 -4.11 6.81 15.77
CA ASP A 44 -2.93 7.66 15.67
C ASP A 44 -2.47 7.93 14.23
N GLY A 45 -3.19 7.47 13.24
CA GLY A 45 -2.77 7.67 11.86
C GLY A 45 -3.61 6.91 10.85
N TRP A 46 -2.94 6.13 10.01
CA TRP A 46 -3.55 5.45 8.87
C TRP A 46 -2.99 4.04 8.72
N ARG A 47 -3.85 3.11 8.32
CA ARG A 47 -3.42 1.73 8.06
C ARG A 47 -3.70 1.37 6.61
N VAL A 48 -2.74 0.70 5.98
CA VAL A 48 -2.89 0.18 4.62
C VAL A 48 -2.59 -1.31 4.66
N MET A 49 -3.45 -2.10 4.01
CA MET A 49 -3.24 -3.55 3.84
C MET A 49 -3.19 -3.86 2.37
N GLU A 50 -2.24 -4.69 1.96
CA GLU A 50 -2.10 -5.08 0.56
C GLU A 50 -1.73 -6.55 0.45
N VAL A 51 -2.22 -7.17 -0.62
CA VAL A 51 -1.81 -8.52 -1.00
C VAL A 51 -1.25 -8.44 -2.42
N TRP A 52 -0.05 -8.96 -2.59
CA TRP A 52 0.67 -8.98 -3.86
C TRP A 52 0.92 -10.40 -4.32
N GLU A 53 0.99 -10.61 -5.63
CA GLU A 53 1.28 -11.93 -6.20
C GLU A 53 2.65 -12.45 -5.79
N SER A 54 3.63 -11.56 -5.62
CA SER A 54 4.99 -11.92 -5.24
C SER A 54 5.69 -10.76 -4.54
N GLN A 55 6.74 -11.09 -3.81
CA GLN A 55 7.62 -10.10 -3.20
C GLN A 55 8.27 -9.21 -4.27
N GLU A 56 8.65 -9.80 -5.41
CA GLU A 56 9.30 -9.06 -6.48
C GLU A 56 8.40 -7.97 -7.06
N ALA A 57 7.13 -8.29 -7.28
CA ALA A 57 6.16 -7.31 -7.79
C ALA A 57 5.97 -6.17 -6.81
N ALA A 58 5.85 -6.49 -5.52
CA ALA A 58 5.70 -5.48 -4.48
C ALA A 58 6.93 -4.58 -4.39
N ASP A 59 8.12 -5.17 -4.40
CA ASP A 59 9.38 -4.42 -4.29
C ASP A 59 9.55 -3.46 -5.47
N ALA A 60 9.24 -3.91 -6.67
CA ALA A 60 9.34 -3.06 -7.86
C ALA A 60 8.45 -1.83 -7.74
N TYR A 61 7.23 -2.01 -7.23
CA TYR A 61 6.29 -0.91 -7.03
C TYR A 61 6.75 0.04 -5.91
N PHE A 62 7.18 -0.53 -4.78
CA PHE A 62 7.60 0.27 -3.63
C PHE A 62 8.85 1.10 -3.93
N GLN A 63 9.78 0.55 -4.69
CA GLN A 63 11.01 1.26 -5.05
C GLN A 63 10.81 2.23 -6.20
N GLY A 64 9.80 2.01 -7.02
CA GLY A 64 9.50 2.85 -8.17
C GLY A 64 8.42 3.89 -7.90
N SER A 65 7.23 3.66 -8.46
CA SER A 65 6.14 4.64 -8.46
C SER A 65 5.71 5.08 -7.07
N LEU A 66 5.58 4.14 -6.14
CA LEU A 66 5.12 4.49 -4.78
C LEU A 66 6.15 5.36 -4.06
N GLY A 67 7.43 5.01 -4.14
CA GLY A 67 8.47 5.81 -3.49
C GLY A 67 8.47 7.26 -3.94
N GLN A 68 8.32 7.48 -5.25
CA GLN A 68 8.25 8.82 -5.82
C GLN A 68 7.04 9.61 -5.29
N VAL A 69 5.88 8.99 -5.29
CA VAL A 69 4.64 9.64 -4.86
C VAL A 69 4.68 9.96 -3.37
N LEU A 70 5.20 9.06 -2.54
CA LEU A 70 5.29 9.31 -1.10
C LEU A 70 6.18 10.51 -0.78
N GLN A 71 7.24 10.73 -1.54
CA GLN A 71 8.06 11.93 -1.39
C GLN A 71 7.25 13.18 -1.73
N ASN A 72 6.44 13.12 -2.77
CA ASN A 72 5.63 14.28 -3.20
C ASN A 72 4.55 14.65 -2.19
N VAL A 73 3.99 13.69 -1.48
CA VAL A 73 2.93 13.94 -0.50
C VAL A 73 3.44 14.00 0.94
N ASP A 74 4.76 13.97 1.11
CA ASP A 74 5.44 14.09 2.42
C ASP A 74 5.01 13.00 3.41
N VAL A 75 4.99 11.75 2.95
CA VAL A 75 4.68 10.60 3.78
C VAL A 75 5.88 9.66 3.80
N SER A 76 6.23 9.19 5.00
CA SER A 76 7.24 8.14 5.17
C SER A 76 6.56 6.87 5.65
N LEU A 77 6.80 5.76 4.95
CA LEU A 77 6.29 4.47 5.40
C LEU A 77 7.24 3.87 6.44
N GLY A 78 6.65 3.31 7.49
CA GLY A 78 7.41 2.50 8.43
C GLY A 78 7.66 1.11 7.87
N GLN A 79 8.29 0.26 8.66
CA GLN A 79 8.46 -1.14 8.31
C GLN A 79 7.10 -1.84 8.34
N PRO A 80 6.68 -2.48 7.26
CA PRO A 80 5.43 -3.21 7.26
C PRO A 80 5.56 -4.55 7.98
N GLU A 81 4.44 -5.04 8.51
CA GLU A 81 4.33 -6.45 8.86
C GLU A 81 4.08 -7.22 7.56
N THR A 82 4.75 -8.35 7.40
CA THR A 82 4.59 -9.18 6.20
C THR A 82 4.22 -10.61 6.59
N PHE A 83 3.48 -11.27 5.73
CA PHE A 83 3.14 -12.67 5.94
C PHE A 83 2.88 -13.33 4.59
N THR A 84 3.13 -14.65 4.54
CA THR A 84 2.81 -15.44 3.36
C THR A 84 1.30 -15.63 3.31
N VAL A 85 0.69 -15.33 2.17
CA VAL A 85 -0.75 -15.48 2.01
C VAL A 85 -1.04 -16.87 1.50
N TYR A 86 -1.78 -17.63 2.28
CA TYR A 86 -2.21 -18.96 1.93
C TYR A 86 -3.45 -18.95 1.04
N ASN A 87 -4.39 -18.04 1.33
CA ASN A 87 -5.67 -18.00 0.62
C ASN A 87 -6.20 -16.57 0.61
N VAL A 88 -6.82 -16.20 -0.50
CA VAL A 88 -7.52 -14.93 -0.64
C VAL A 88 -8.96 -15.22 -1.02
N ILE A 89 -9.88 -14.77 -0.18
CA ILE A 89 -11.33 -14.88 -0.43
C ILE A 89 -11.89 -13.47 -0.35
N GLY A 90 -12.68 -13.10 -1.32
CA GLY A 90 -13.25 -11.76 -1.34
C GLY A 90 -13.50 -11.30 -2.76
N ARG A 91 -13.76 -10.02 -2.88
CA ARG A 91 -14.19 -9.44 -4.16
C ARG A 91 -13.35 -8.27 -4.56
#